data_a8b028d9a7cea530e679bc8eb8c78033
#
_entry.id   a8b028d9a7cea530e679bc8eb8c78033
#
_cell.length_a   1.000
_cell.length_b   1.000
_cell.length_c   1.000
_cell.angle_alpha   90.00
_cell.angle_beta   90.00
_cell.angle_gamma   90.00
#
_symmetry.space_group_name_H-M   'P 1'
#
loop_
_entity.id
_entity.type
_entity.pdbx_description
1 polymer ?
#
loop_
_entity_poly.entity_id
_entity_poly.type
_entity_poly.pdbx_seq_one_letter_code
_entity_poly.pdbx_strand_id
1 'polypeptide(L)' 'MDIELEICPCCRGNGMIVHEGGWNVQVECCDCGAHTVYVEYNSDAEKLDAERSVARLWNIGKVIKLDPGE' A
#
# COMPACT_ATOMS: atom_id res chain seq x y z
N MET A 1 0.70 2.14 17.32
CA MET A 1 0.93 2.06 15.87
C MET A 1 0.78 3.44 15.26
N ASP A 2 1.78 3.81 14.51
CA ASP A 2 1.80 5.16 13.94
C ASP A 2 1.23 5.22 12.53
N ILE A 3 0.96 4.06 11.95
CA ILE A 3 0.52 4.01 10.56
C ILE A 3 -0.99 3.93 10.52
N GLU A 4 -1.60 4.91 9.88
CA GLU A 4 -3.02 4.92 9.66
C GLU A 4 -3.29 4.90 8.17
N LEU A 5 -4.28 4.12 7.77
CA LEU A 5 -4.69 4.01 6.38
C LEU A 5 -6.09 4.56 6.23
N GLU A 6 -6.25 5.49 5.28
CA GLU A 6 -7.56 5.98 4.91
C GLU A 6 -8.33 4.91 4.14
N ILE A 7 -9.59 5.16 3.90
CA ILE A 7 -10.36 4.24 3.07
C ILE A 7 -9.83 4.29 1.63
N CYS A 8 -10.09 3.23 0.89
CA CYS A 8 -9.66 3.14 -0.50
C CYS A 8 -10.22 4.31 -1.31
N PRO A 9 -9.37 5.01 -2.07
CA PRO A 9 -9.85 6.14 -2.87
C PRO A 9 -10.72 5.71 -4.05
N CYS A 10 -10.72 4.43 -4.38
CA CYS A 10 -11.49 3.92 -5.52
C CYS A 10 -12.84 3.35 -5.11
N CYS A 11 -12.87 2.49 -4.11
CA CYS A 11 -14.11 1.80 -3.74
C CYS A 11 -14.52 2.03 -2.29
N ARG A 12 -13.72 2.77 -1.53
CA ARG A 12 -13.94 3.06 -0.12
C ARG A 12 -13.86 1.83 0.78
N GLY A 13 -13.22 0.77 0.27
CA GLY A 13 -12.94 -0.39 1.09
C GLY A 13 -11.76 -0.15 2.00
N ASN A 14 -11.33 -1.19 2.68
CA ASN A 14 -10.21 -1.10 3.60
C ASN A 14 -8.91 -1.46 2.91
N GLY A 15 -7.85 -0.69 3.17
CA GLY A 15 -6.53 -1.00 2.70
C GLY A 15 -5.78 -1.82 3.73
N MET A 16 -4.80 -2.57 3.29
CA MET A 16 -3.93 -3.31 4.17
C MET A 16 -2.50 -3.26 3.64
N ILE A 17 -1.55 -3.33 4.55
CA ILE A 17 -0.14 -3.34 4.20
C ILE A 17 0.23 -4.79 3.86
N VAL A 18 0.81 -4.97 2.67
CA VAL A 18 1.20 -6.28 2.17
C VAL A 18 2.70 -6.30 1.95
N HIS A 19 3.36 -7.32 2.42
CA HIS A 19 4.79 -7.53 2.23
C HIS A 19 5.01 -8.61 1.17
N GLU A 20 5.76 -8.27 0.15
CA GLU A 20 6.04 -9.17 -0.95
C GLU A 20 7.51 -9.60 -0.87
N GLY A 21 7.75 -10.91 -0.87
CA GLY A 21 9.10 -11.44 -0.91
C GLY A 21 10.01 -11.05 0.26
N GLY A 22 9.47 -10.45 1.27
CA GLY A 22 10.24 -10.07 2.46
C GLY A 22 11.05 -8.79 2.30
N TRP A 23 11.07 -8.19 1.11
CA TRP A 23 11.90 -7.02 0.83
C TRP A 23 11.10 -5.84 0.31
N ASN A 24 9.85 -6.05 -0.02
CA ASN A 24 8.98 -5.03 -0.59
C ASN A 24 7.73 -4.90 0.25
N VAL A 25 7.15 -3.70 0.24
CA VAL A 25 5.91 -3.46 0.94
C VAL A 25 5.04 -2.54 0.09
N GLN A 26 3.74 -2.77 0.14
CA GLN A 26 2.76 -1.93 -0.55
C GLN A 26 1.47 -1.95 0.25
N VAL A 27 0.58 -1.01 -0.04
CA VAL A 27 -0.77 -1.03 0.50
C VAL A 27 -1.70 -1.50 -0.60
N GLU A 28 -2.60 -2.40 -0.27
CA GLU A 28 -3.52 -2.99 -1.22
C GLU A 28 -4.93 -2.95 -0.67
N CYS A 29 -5.89 -2.66 -1.54
CA CYS A 29 -7.29 -2.70 -1.15
C CYS A 29 -7.79 -4.13 -1.16
N CYS A 30 -8.53 -4.50 -0.11
CA CYS A 30 -9.08 -5.85 0.00
C CYS A 30 -10.25 -6.09 -0.95
N ASP A 31 -10.88 -5.03 -1.42
CA ASP A 31 -12.10 -5.15 -2.20
C ASP A 31 -11.92 -4.96 -3.70
N CYS A 32 -11.24 -3.90 -4.11
CA CYS A 32 -11.15 -3.59 -5.54
C CYS A 32 -9.79 -3.89 -6.15
N GLY A 33 -8.80 -4.25 -5.34
CA GLY A 33 -7.48 -4.57 -5.84
C GLY A 33 -6.59 -3.36 -6.15
N ALA A 34 -7.03 -2.16 -5.85
CA ALA A 34 -6.17 -0.99 -5.99
C ALA A 34 -4.99 -1.11 -5.03
N HIS A 35 -3.82 -0.67 -5.46
CA HIS A 35 -2.63 -0.77 -4.62
C HIS A 35 -1.67 0.35 -4.94
N THR A 36 -0.79 0.65 -3.99
CA THR A 36 0.28 1.60 -4.22
C THR A 36 1.41 0.92 -4.98
N VAL A 37 2.38 1.70 -5.45
CA VAL A 37 3.64 1.11 -5.89
C VAL A 37 4.32 0.51 -4.65
N TYR A 38 5.15 -0.50 -4.86
CA TYR A 38 5.87 -1.09 -3.75
C TYR A 38 7.13 -0.28 -3.46
N VAL A 39 7.57 -0.34 -2.21
CA VAL A 39 8.80 0.30 -1.76
C VAL A 39 9.69 -0.80 -1.21
N GLU A 40 10.93 -0.83 -1.67
CA GLU A 40 11.90 -1.81 -1.21
C GLU A 40 12.59 -1.33 0.06
N TYR A 41 12.97 -2.28 0.90
CA TYR A 41 13.76 -1.97 2.08
C TYR A 41 14.81 -3.06 2.28
N ASN A 42 15.93 -2.69 2.90
CA ASN A 42 17.07 -3.58 3.04
C ASN A 42 17.35 -4.00 4.48
N SER A 43 16.63 -3.43 5.43
CA SER A 43 16.84 -3.75 6.84
C SER A 43 15.55 -3.51 7.61
N ASP A 44 15.50 -4.05 8.82
CA ASP A 44 14.34 -3.84 9.69
C ASP A 44 14.16 -2.37 10.03
N ALA A 45 15.25 -1.62 10.11
CA ALA A 45 15.15 -0.19 10.38
C ALA A 45 14.46 0.54 9.23
N GLU A 46 14.72 0.13 7.99
CA GLU A 46 14.11 0.75 6.83
C GLU A 46 12.70 0.24 6.58
N LYS A 47 12.37 -0.91 7.13
CA LYS A 47 11.04 -1.50 6.93
C LYS A 47 9.93 -0.56 7.39
N LEU A 48 10.07 0.03 8.55
CA LEU A 48 9.05 0.94 9.07
C LEU A 48 8.94 2.19 8.19
N ASP A 49 10.06 2.70 7.73
CA ASP A 49 10.03 3.85 6.83
C ASP A 49 9.35 3.52 5.51
N ALA A 50 9.60 2.32 4.98
CA ALA A 50 8.94 1.87 3.77
C ALA A 50 7.44 1.73 3.98
N GLU A 51 7.03 1.19 5.11
CA GLU A 51 5.61 1.07 5.43
C GLU A 51 4.94 2.44 5.52
N ARG A 52 5.61 3.40 6.14
CA ARG A 52 5.08 4.76 6.23
C ARG A 52 4.99 5.42 4.85
N SER A 53 5.97 5.15 4.00
CA SER A 53 5.97 5.71 2.65
C SER A 53 4.78 5.21 1.84
N VAL A 54 4.52 3.91 1.87
CA VAL A 54 3.39 3.36 1.10
C VAL A 54 2.07 3.77 1.71
N ALA A 55 1.99 3.89 3.03
CA ALA A 55 0.78 4.38 3.69
C ALA A 55 0.48 5.81 3.25
N ARG A 56 1.50 6.63 3.14
CA ARG A 56 1.33 8.00 2.67
C ARG A 56 0.81 8.04 1.24
N LEU A 57 1.38 7.20 0.37
CA LEU A 57 0.92 7.12 -1.02
C LEU A 57 -0.54 6.72 -1.08
N TRP A 58 -0.92 5.75 -0.26
CA TRP A 58 -2.32 5.31 -0.19
C TRP A 58 -3.22 6.46 0.27
N ASN A 59 -2.81 7.15 1.31
CA ASN A 59 -3.64 8.18 1.93
C ASN A 59 -3.83 9.41 1.05
N ILE A 60 -2.88 9.69 0.17
CA ILE A 60 -3.02 10.81 -0.77
C ILE A 60 -3.64 10.38 -2.10
N GLY A 61 -4.07 9.12 -2.20
CA GLY A 61 -4.78 8.64 -3.36
C GLY A 61 -3.91 8.18 -4.52
N LYS A 62 -2.62 8.02 -4.30
CA LYS A 62 -1.72 7.57 -5.37
C LYS A 62 -1.70 6.06 -5.44
N VAL A 63 -2.73 5.50 -6.03
CA VAL A 63 -2.87 4.07 -6.16
C VAL A 63 -3.03 3.69 -7.63
N ILE A 64 -2.68 2.46 -7.93
CA ILE A 64 -2.82 1.86 -9.25
C ILE A 64 -3.92 0.82 -9.15
N LYS A 65 -4.85 0.85 -10.07
CA LYS A 65 -5.90 -0.15 -10.09
C LYS A 65 -5.76 -0.94 -11.37
N LEU A 66 -5.59 -2.24 -11.23
CA LEU A 66 -5.61 -3.12 -12.38
C LEU A 66 -7.04 -3.30 -12.82
N ASP A 67 -7.26 -3.12 -14.11
CA ASP A 67 -8.59 -3.19 -14.67
C ASP A 67 -8.63 -4.35 -15.65
N PRO A 68 -9.00 -5.54 -15.15
CA PRO A 68 -9.02 -6.71 -16.02
C PRO A 68 -10.01 -6.52 -17.14
N GLY A 69 -9.60 -6.85 -18.33
CA GLY A 69 -10.45 -6.65 -19.51
C GLY A 69 -10.11 -5.42 -20.30
N GLU A 70 -9.20 -4.63 -19.80
CA GLU A 70 -8.71 -3.47 -20.53
C GLU A 70 -7.61 -3.82 -21.49
#